data_78177de27a08aa2f6f52176877ccfb13
#
_entry.id   78177de27a08aa2f6f52176877ccfb13
#
_cell.length_a   1.000
_cell.length_b   1.000
_cell.length_c   1.000
_cell.angle_alpha   90.00
_cell.angle_beta   90.00
_cell.angle_gamma   90.00
#
_symmetry.space_group_name_H-M   'P 1'
#
loop_
_entity.id
_entity.type
_entity.pdbx_description
1 polymer ?
#
loop_
_entity_poly.entity_id
_entity_poly.type
_entity_poly.pdbx_seq_one_letter_code
_entity_poly.pdbx_strand_id
1 'polypeptide(L)'
;MSRKYKVLFLCRDNSIRSIIAEALLRELAGHRFEAFSAGPEPAARVHPLAIAQLRPGISGRAVLSPKSWLEFTGEWAPRMDVVIVLDAFVGGLHAPVFPGAPACVDWTIADPLAGGQVSADEQARLVDKTFWRIVRQVSAFIALPQYAQPASNRANSTDAVNAINSGNTANAVDVASGSAKPVRGTAVHFEAAAITPVSSSAAACT
;
A
#
# COMPACT_ATOMS: atom_id res chain seq x y z
N MET A 1 3.28 20.81 13.75
CA MET A 1 2.36 19.81 13.15
C MET A 1 3.21 18.76 12.48
N SER A 2 3.00 17.48 12.78
CA SER A 2 3.74 16.38 12.14
C SER A 2 3.30 16.25 10.68
N ARG A 3 4.26 16.02 9.75
CA ARG A 3 3.99 15.77 8.33
C ARG A 3 3.29 14.42 8.16
N LYS A 4 2.31 14.35 7.24
CA LYS A 4 1.71 13.07 6.85
C LYS A 4 2.54 12.40 5.75
N TYR A 5 2.51 11.07 5.70
CA TYR A 5 3.04 10.31 4.58
C TYR A 5 2.13 10.50 3.36
N LYS A 6 2.71 10.81 2.21
CA LYS A 6 1.98 10.95 0.94
C LYS A 6 2.08 9.65 0.16
N VAL A 7 0.93 9.04 -0.13
CA VAL A 7 0.83 7.74 -0.79
C VAL A 7 0.01 7.88 -2.06
N LEU A 8 0.58 7.46 -3.20
CA LEU A 8 -0.10 7.44 -4.48
C LEU A 8 -0.42 5.99 -4.88
N PHE A 9 -1.70 5.69 -5.08
CA PHE A 9 -2.15 4.40 -5.60
C PHE A 9 -2.34 4.47 -7.12
N LEU A 10 -1.74 3.52 -7.85
CA LEU A 10 -1.82 3.47 -9.31
C LEU A 10 -2.57 2.20 -9.76
N CYS A 11 -3.55 2.37 -10.64
CA CYS A 11 -4.11 1.32 -11.48
C CYS A 11 -4.38 1.88 -12.87
N ARG A 12 -4.70 1.02 -13.84
CA ARG A 12 -4.80 1.42 -15.26
C ARG A 12 -5.74 2.61 -15.48
N ASP A 13 -6.98 2.49 -15.08
CA ASP A 13 -8.09 3.40 -15.39
C ASP A 13 -8.49 4.33 -14.24
N ASN A 14 -7.91 4.17 -13.07
CA ASN A 14 -8.23 4.95 -11.86
C ASN A 14 -9.75 5.08 -11.59
N SER A 15 -10.50 3.98 -11.80
CA SER A 15 -11.96 3.98 -11.64
C SER A 15 -12.48 3.13 -10.49
N ILE A 16 -11.77 2.06 -10.11
CA ILE A 16 -12.16 1.11 -9.04
C ILE A 16 -11.04 0.94 -8.03
N ARG A 17 -9.99 0.18 -8.37
CA ARG A 17 -8.97 -0.33 -7.44
C ARG A 17 -8.25 0.78 -6.66
N SER A 18 -7.64 1.70 -7.37
CA SER A 18 -6.88 2.80 -6.75
C SER A 18 -7.78 3.81 -6.06
N ILE A 19 -8.99 4.04 -6.57
CA ILE A 19 -10.01 4.88 -5.92
C ILE A 19 -10.44 4.29 -4.57
N ILE A 20 -10.71 2.99 -4.51
CA ILE A 20 -11.05 2.29 -3.26
C ILE A 20 -9.89 2.38 -2.27
N ALA A 21 -8.65 2.16 -2.73
CA ALA A 21 -7.47 2.21 -1.88
C ALA A 21 -7.23 3.62 -1.31
N GLU A 22 -7.38 4.67 -2.13
CA GLU A 22 -7.32 6.06 -1.69
C GLU A 22 -8.35 6.37 -0.60
N ALA A 23 -9.61 6.01 -0.84
CA ALA A 23 -10.70 6.24 0.11
C ALA A 23 -10.46 5.51 1.44
N LEU A 24 -10.08 4.24 1.40
CA LEU A 24 -9.81 3.43 2.58
C LEU A 24 -8.63 3.96 3.40
N LEU A 25 -7.53 4.35 2.76
CA LEU A 25 -6.37 4.87 3.48
C LEU A 25 -6.69 6.22 4.15
N ARG A 26 -7.48 7.08 3.48
CA ARG A 26 -7.96 8.33 4.06
C ARG A 26 -8.84 8.10 5.29
N GLU A 27 -9.75 7.14 5.21
CA GLU A 27 -10.67 6.84 6.32
C GLU A 27 -9.95 6.19 7.49
N LEU A 28 -9.16 5.13 7.22
CA LEU A 28 -8.56 4.33 8.28
C LEU A 28 -7.37 5.01 8.96
N ALA A 29 -6.62 5.85 8.24
CA ALA A 29 -5.38 6.42 8.74
C ALA A 29 -5.09 7.86 8.24
N GLY A 30 -6.10 8.63 7.89
CA GLY A 30 -5.96 10.00 7.38
C GLY A 30 -5.27 10.97 8.33
N HIS A 31 -5.13 10.63 9.61
CA HIS A 31 -4.31 11.40 10.56
C HIS A 31 -2.81 11.24 10.31
N ARG A 32 -2.34 10.14 9.72
CA ARG A 32 -0.93 9.83 9.39
C ARG A 32 -0.62 9.91 7.92
N PHE A 33 -1.61 9.68 7.06
CA PHE A 33 -1.44 9.57 5.61
C PHE A 33 -2.28 10.60 4.87
N GLU A 34 -1.73 11.05 3.75
CA GLU A 34 -2.41 11.80 2.71
C GLU A 34 -2.41 10.91 1.46
N ALA A 35 -3.57 10.39 1.09
CA ALA A 35 -3.70 9.41 0.02
C ALA A 35 -4.19 10.06 -1.27
N PHE A 36 -3.63 9.58 -2.38
CA PHE A 36 -3.95 9.97 -3.75
C PHE A 36 -4.13 8.73 -4.60
N SER A 37 -4.81 8.87 -5.72
CA SER A 37 -4.89 7.82 -6.74
C SER A 37 -4.79 8.39 -8.14
N ALA A 38 -4.25 7.63 -9.09
CA ALA A 38 -4.14 8.02 -10.48
C ALA A 38 -4.02 6.79 -11.41
N GLY A 39 -4.03 7.03 -12.71
CA GLY A 39 -3.78 6.00 -13.72
C GLY A 39 -3.26 6.59 -15.03
N PRO A 40 -2.62 5.75 -15.90
CA PRO A 40 -2.18 6.17 -17.23
C PRO A 40 -3.35 6.49 -18.16
N GLU A 41 -4.46 5.78 -18.02
CA GLU A 41 -5.65 5.87 -18.88
C GLU A 41 -6.89 6.17 -18.02
N PRO A 42 -7.00 7.36 -17.39
CA PRO A 42 -8.07 7.63 -16.44
C PRO A 42 -9.44 7.58 -17.10
N ALA A 43 -10.37 6.87 -16.48
CA ALA A 43 -11.76 6.82 -16.93
C ALA A 43 -12.44 8.19 -16.77
N ALA A 44 -13.54 8.41 -17.50
CA ALA A 44 -14.29 9.67 -17.38
C ALA A 44 -14.94 9.88 -16.00
N ARG A 45 -15.19 8.80 -15.26
CA ARG A 45 -15.82 8.83 -13.92
C ARG A 45 -15.44 7.61 -13.09
N VAL A 46 -15.60 7.75 -11.78
CA VAL A 46 -15.52 6.61 -10.85
C VAL A 46 -16.60 5.59 -11.19
N HIS A 47 -16.24 4.31 -11.15
CA HIS A 47 -17.18 3.24 -11.47
C HIS A 47 -18.29 3.14 -10.41
N PRO A 48 -19.58 2.98 -10.79
CA PRO A 48 -20.68 2.92 -9.83
C PRO A 48 -20.52 1.84 -8.76
N LEU A 49 -19.98 0.67 -9.11
CA LEU A 49 -19.72 -0.40 -8.15
C LEU A 49 -18.65 -0.03 -7.11
N ALA A 50 -17.66 0.79 -7.47
CA ALA A 50 -16.70 1.30 -6.48
C ALA A 50 -17.39 2.24 -5.49
N ILE A 51 -18.25 3.13 -5.97
CA ILE A 51 -19.04 4.03 -5.12
C ILE A 51 -19.96 3.22 -4.19
N ALA A 52 -20.57 2.15 -4.68
CA ALA A 52 -21.46 1.28 -3.91
C ALA A 52 -20.71 0.57 -2.75
N GLN A 53 -19.42 0.24 -2.93
CA GLN A 53 -18.58 -0.34 -1.87
C GLN A 53 -18.18 0.70 -0.82
N LEU A 54 -17.98 1.94 -1.24
CA LEU A 54 -17.64 3.06 -0.35
C LEU A 54 -18.92 3.58 0.33
N ARG A 55 -19.37 2.86 1.37
CA ARG A 55 -20.57 3.20 2.13
C ARG A 55 -20.48 4.61 2.75
N PRO A 56 -21.64 5.25 3.06
CA PRO A 56 -21.65 6.50 3.80
C PRO A 56 -20.79 6.39 5.07
N GLY A 57 -19.77 7.22 5.19
CA GLY A 57 -18.81 7.22 6.29
C GLY A 57 -17.40 6.76 5.90
N ILE A 58 -17.23 5.94 4.84
CA ILE A 58 -15.87 5.52 4.42
C ILE A 58 -15.17 6.60 3.60
N SER A 59 -15.87 7.42 2.88
CA SER A 59 -15.23 8.39 1.98
C SER A 59 -15.50 9.80 2.33
N GLY A 60 -15.83 10.15 3.57
CA GLY A 60 -16.02 11.55 3.92
C GLY A 60 -16.21 12.47 2.67
N ARG A 61 -16.68 13.59 2.65
CA ARG A 61 -16.95 14.43 1.47
C ARG A 61 -15.79 14.70 0.49
N ALA A 62 -14.73 13.88 0.51
CA ALA A 62 -13.64 13.95 -0.46
C ALA A 62 -14.16 13.57 -1.85
N VAL A 63 -14.07 14.48 -2.79
CA VAL A 63 -14.44 14.22 -4.18
C VAL A 63 -13.42 13.24 -4.77
N LEU A 64 -13.83 11.99 -4.88
CA LEU A 64 -13.07 10.97 -5.60
C LEU A 64 -13.31 11.16 -7.09
N SER A 65 -12.25 11.30 -7.85
CA SER A 65 -12.30 11.44 -9.31
C SER A 65 -11.13 10.70 -9.95
N PRO A 66 -11.32 10.11 -11.14
CA PRO A 66 -10.20 9.61 -11.91
C PRO A 66 -9.25 10.75 -12.27
N LYS A 67 -7.94 10.48 -12.16
CA LYS A 67 -6.85 11.43 -12.41
C LYS A 67 -5.76 10.78 -13.24
N SER A 68 -5.16 11.56 -14.12
CA SER A 68 -3.95 11.10 -14.81
C SER A 68 -2.76 11.07 -13.86
N TRP A 69 -1.92 10.05 -13.97
CA TRP A 69 -0.66 10.01 -13.22
C TRP A 69 0.27 11.18 -13.57
N LEU A 70 0.10 11.80 -14.75
CA LEU A 70 0.86 12.97 -15.16
C LEU A 70 0.61 14.20 -14.26
N GLU A 71 -0.52 14.26 -13.57
CA GLU A 71 -0.79 15.29 -12.57
C GLU A 71 0.17 15.25 -11.38
N PHE A 72 0.86 14.12 -11.19
CA PHE A 72 1.79 13.87 -10.09
C PHE A 72 3.26 13.93 -10.51
N THR A 73 3.58 14.37 -11.74
CA THR A 73 4.95 14.40 -12.29
C THR A 73 5.52 15.80 -12.46
N GLY A 74 4.67 16.84 -12.43
CA GLY A 74 5.08 18.22 -12.62
C GLY A 74 5.94 18.77 -11.48
N GLU A 75 6.61 19.89 -11.72
CA GLU A 75 7.46 20.58 -10.74
C GLU A 75 6.70 20.93 -9.44
N TRP A 76 5.42 21.28 -9.57
CA TRP A 76 4.53 21.63 -8.45
C TRP A 76 3.74 20.45 -7.89
N ALA A 77 3.96 19.25 -8.42
CA ALA A 77 3.28 18.07 -7.92
C ALA A 77 3.72 17.74 -6.49
N PRO A 78 2.82 17.22 -5.65
CA PRO A 78 3.17 16.82 -4.32
C PRO A 78 4.20 15.68 -4.36
N ARG A 79 5.31 15.85 -3.63
CA ARG A 79 6.32 14.79 -3.51
C ARG A 79 5.74 13.61 -2.74
N MET A 80 5.67 12.46 -3.40
CA MET A 80 5.18 11.23 -2.79
C MET A 80 6.27 10.58 -1.93
N ASP A 81 5.86 9.94 -0.83
CA ASP A 81 6.74 9.09 -0.03
C ASP A 81 6.68 7.64 -0.52
N VAL A 82 5.51 7.21 -0.99
CA VAL A 82 5.26 5.84 -1.47
C VAL A 82 4.36 5.88 -2.69
N VAL A 83 4.71 5.09 -3.71
CA VAL A 83 3.84 4.77 -4.86
C VAL A 83 3.49 3.29 -4.78
N ILE A 84 2.20 2.98 -4.77
CA ILE A 84 1.70 1.61 -4.70
C ILE A 84 1.01 1.27 -6.02
N VAL A 85 1.61 0.33 -6.75
CA VAL A 85 1.09 -0.16 -8.03
C VAL A 85 0.13 -1.32 -7.78
N LEU A 86 -1.11 -1.18 -8.24
CA LEU A 86 -2.17 -2.19 -8.07
C LEU A 86 -2.39 -3.03 -9.34
N ASP A 87 -1.71 -2.72 -10.42
CA ASP A 87 -1.97 -3.29 -11.74
C ASP A 87 -0.68 -3.72 -12.42
N ALA A 88 -0.57 -5.01 -12.77
CA ALA A 88 0.59 -5.53 -13.48
C ALA A 88 0.86 -4.80 -14.81
N PHE A 89 -0.22 -4.32 -15.50
CA PHE A 89 -0.08 -3.51 -16.71
C PHE A 89 0.66 -2.20 -16.42
N VAL A 90 0.28 -1.51 -15.33
CA VAL A 90 0.94 -0.27 -14.91
C VAL A 90 2.40 -0.53 -14.50
N GLY A 91 2.65 -1.65 -13.81
CA GLY A 91 4.01 -2.07 -13.43
C GLY A 91 4.92 -2.37 -14.63
N GLY A 92 4.33 -2.80 -15.76
CA GLY A 92 5.05 -3.06 -17.01
C GLY A 92 5.24 -1.83 -17.91
N LEU A 93 4.56 -0.73 -17.63
CA LEU A 93 4.74 0.54 -18.34
C LEU A 93 5.96 1.27 -17.78
N HIS A 94 6.61 2.06 -18.63
CA HIS A 94 7.57 3.05 -18.16
C HIS A 94 6.80 4.14 -17.41
N ALA A 95 6.64 3.94 -16.10
CA ALA A 95 6.01 4.94 -15.25
C ALA A 95 6.83 6.25 -15.29
N PRO A 96 6.15 7.41 -15.30
CA PRO A 96 6.87 8.67 -15.27
C PRO A 96 7.63 8.80 -13.94
N VAL A 97 8.71 9.59 -13.97
CA VAL A 97 9.46 9.90 -12.75
C VAL A 97 8.61 10.76 -11.82
N PHE A 98 8.34 10.27 -10.63
CA PHE A 98 7.62 11.02 -9.61
C PHE A 98 8.60 11.85 -8.77
N PRO A 99 8.31 13.14 -8.49
CA PRO A 99 9.17 13.99 -7.66
C PRO A 99 9.37 13.40 -6.27
N GLY A 100 10.61 13.40 -5.78
CA GLY A 100 10.95 12.99 -4.42
C GLY A 100 11.47 11.55 -4.29
N ALA A 101 11.64 10.83 -5.40
CA ALA A 101 12.12 9.43 -5.42
C ALA A 101 11.33 8.54 -4.41
N PRO A 102 10.02 8.37 -4.59
CA PRO A 102 9.19 7.59 -3.68
C PRO A 102 9.60 6.12 -3.64
N ALA A 103 9.36 5.46 -2.51
CA ALA A 103 9.44 4.01 -2.45
C ALA A 103 8.33 3.41 -3.32
N CYS A 104 8.67 2.45 -4.20
CA CYS A 104 7.70 1.75 -5.03
C CYS A 104 7.34 0.40 -4.43
N VAL A 105 6.04 0.11 -4.36
CA VAL A 105 5.49 -1.14 -3.83
C VAL A 105 4.49 -1.70 -4.82
N ASP A 106 4.57 -3.00 -5.10
CA ASP A 106 3.63 -3.70 -5.96
C ASP A 106 2.67 -4.56 -5.12
N TRP A 107 1.36 -4.32 -5.28
CA TRP A 107 0.33 -5.16 -4.66
C TRP A 107 -0.34 -6.12 -5.63
N THR A 108 -0.20 -5.93 -6.92
CA THR A 108 -0.81 -6.72 -8.01
C THR A 108 -2.20 -7.27 -7.69
N ILE A 109 -3.22 -6.45 -7.88
CA ILE A 109 -4.62 -6.81 -7.67
C ILE A 109 -5.29 -6.96 -9.03
N ALA A 110 -5.82 -8.15 -9.32
CA ALA A 110 -6.51 -8.42 -10.58
C ALA A 110 -7.65 -7.41 -10.80
N ASP A 111 -7.82 -7.01 -12.07
CA ASP A 111 -8.93 -6.14 -12.45
C ASP A 111 -10.25 -6.91 -12.36
N PRO A 112 -11.20 -6.48 -11.53
CA PRO A 112 -12.49 -7.16 -11.39
C PRO A 112 -13.34 -7.12 -12.66
N LEU A 113 -13.01 -6.24 -13.63
CA LEU A 113 -13.77 -6.10 -14.87
C LEU A 113 -13.03 -6.66 -16.11
N ALA A 114 -11.84 -7.23 -15.96
CA ALA A 114 -11.06 -7.76 -17.08
C ALA A 114 -11.67 -9.02 -17.74
N GLY A 115 -12.65 -9.64 -17.13
CA GLY A 115 -13.20 -10.96 -17.53
C GLY A 115 -14.20 -10.96 -18.69
N GLY A 116 -14.35 -9.86 -19.42
CA GLY A 116 -15.32 -9.77 -20.52
C GLY A 116 -16.77 -9.57 -20.06
N GLN A 117 -17.75 -10.02 -20.86
CA GLN A 117 -19.17 -9.87 -20.54
C GLN A 117 -19.61 -10.90 -19.49
N VAL A 118 -19.59 -10.50 -18.23
CA VAL A 118 -20.20 -11.23 -17.12
C VAL A 118 -21.48 -10.53 -16.66
N SER A 119 -22.37 -11.23 -15.96
CA SER A 119 -23.61 -10.63 -15.44
C SER A 119 -23.31 -9.49 -14.46
N ALA A 120 -24.26 -8.58 -14.29
CA ALA A 120 -24.14 -7.48 -13.34
C ALA A 120 -23.89 -7.97 -11.90
N ASP A 121 -24.55 -9.08 -11.52
CA ASP A 121 -24.38 -9.69 -10.20
C ASP A 121 -22.96 -10.25 -10.02
N GLU A 122 -22.40 -10.87 -11.05
CA GLU A 122 -21.05 -11.40 -10.99
C GLU A 122 -20.01 -10.25 -10.96
N GLN A 123 -20.23 -9.18 -11.72
CA GLN A 123 -19.39 -7.98 -11.62
C GLN A 123 -19.40 -7.41 -10.20
N ALA A 124 -20.59 -7.30 -9.58
CA ALA A 124 -20.71 -6.82 -8.21
C ALA A 124 -19.94 -7.70 -7.21
N ARG A 125 -20.01 -9.03 -7.35
CA ARG A 125 -19.26 -9.99 -6.52
C ARG A 125 -17.74 -9.86 -6.71
N LEU A 126 -17.27 -9.69 -7.95
CA LEU A 126 -15.85 -9.51 -8.24
C LEU A 126 -15.31 -8.22 -7.65
N VAL A 127 -16.08 -7.13 -7.73
CA VAL A 127 -15.73 -5.85 -7.12
C VAL A 127 -15.74 -5.96 -5.60
N ASP A 128 -16.72 -6.64 -4.98
CA ASP A 128 -16.75 -6.90 -3.55
C ASP A 128 -15.51 -7.69 -3.08
N LYS A 129 -15.17 -8.77 -3.77
CA LYS A 129 -13.94 -9.55 -3.50
C LYS A 129 -12.68 -8.68 -3.59
N THR A 130 -12.61 -7.82 -4.60
CA THR A 130 -11.51 -6.88 -4.80
C THR A 130 -11.45 -5.86 -3.67
N PHE A 131 -12.60 -5.32 -3.25
CA PHE A 131 -12.70 -4.40 -2.11
C PHE A 131 -12.10 -5.01 -0.84
N TRP A 132 -12.49 -6.22 -0.46
CA TRP A 132 -11.97 -6.88 0.73
C TRP A 132 -10.48 -7.23 0.63
N ARG A 133 -9.98 -7.50 -0.59
CA ARG A 133 -8.55 -7.66 -0.81
C ARG A 133 -7.80 -6.35 -0.55
N ILE A 134 -8.32 -5.23 -1.05
CA ILE A 134 -7.73 -3.89 -0.82
C ILE A 134 -7.80 -3.53 0.67
N VAL A 135 -8.91 -3.78 1.36
CA VAL A 135 -9.04 -3.57 2.82
C VAL A 135 -7.90 -4.27 3.57
N ARG A 136 -7.63 -5.54 3.26
CA ARG A 136 -6.54 -6.30 3.91
C ARG A 136 -5.17 -5.70 3.61
N GLN A 137 -4.90 -5.31 2.36
CA GLN A 137 -3.62 -4.72 1.98
C GLN A 137 -3.40 -3.36 2.65
N VAL A 138 -4.41 -2.49 2.64
CA VAL A 138 -4.35 -1.18 3.32
C VAL A 138 -4.17 -1.37 4.83
N SER A 139 -4.92 -2.30 5.45
CA SER A 139 -4.79 -2.58 6.89
C SER A 139 -3.39 -3.09 7.26
N ALA A 140 -2.83 -4.00 6.46
CA ALA A 140 -1.45 -4.48 6.65
C ALA A 140 -0.43 -3.33 6.45
N PHE A 141 -0.62 -2.49 5.45
CA PHE A 141 0.26 -1.37 5.16
C PHE A 141 0.32 -0.35 6.31
N ILE A 142 -0.83 0.07 6.86
CA ILE A 142 -0.88 1.03 7.97
C ILE A 142 -0.32 0.47 9.28
N ALA A 143 -0.25 -0.86 9.40
CA ALA A 143 0.31 -1.55 10.57
C ALA A 143 1.84 -1.73 10.50
N LEU A 144 2.49 -1.40 9.37
CA LEU A 144 3.93 -1.52 9.22
C LEU A 144 4.66 -0.59 10.22
N PRO A 145 5.72 -1.08 10.91
CA PRO A 145 6.41 -0.31 11.96
C PRO A 145 6.93 1.04 11.50
N GLN A 146 7.42 1.14 10.25
CA GLN A 146 7.92 2.41 9.68
C GLN A 146 6.84 3.49 9.53
N TYR A 147 5.58 3.12 9.57
CA TYR A 147 4.43 4.03 9.48
C TYR A 147 3.64 4.15 10.78
N ALA A 148 4.10 3.50 11.85
CA ALA A 148 3.44 3.58 13.16
C ALA A 148 3.47 4.99 13.76
N GLN A 149 4.49 5.79 13.40
CA GLN A 149 4.64 7.18 13.79
C GLN A 149 4.37 8.12 12.61
N PRO A 150 3.95 9.37 12.86
CA PRO A 150 3.87 10.39 11.81
C PRO A 150 5.21 10.56 11.10
N ALA A 151 5.20 10.94 9.83
CA ALA A 151 6.41 11.18 9.08
C ALA A 151 7.26 12.26 9.75
N SER A 152 8.45 11.91 10.20
CA SER A 152 9.45 12.89 10.60
C SER A 152 9.98 13.59 9.36
N ASN A 153 10.37 14.88 9.49
CA ASN A 153 11.08 15.56 8.41
C ASN A 153 12.41 14.82 8.17
N ARG A 154 12.44 13.94 7.19
CA ARG A 154 13.69 13.36 6.67
C ARG A 154 14.42 14.42 5.82
N ALA A 155 14.88 15.46 6.48
CA ALA A 155 16.02 16.23 6.01
C ALA A 155 17.24 15.59 6.70
N ASN A 156 18.13 14.98 5.92
CA ASN A 156 19.42 14.41 6.33
C ASN A 156 19.39 13.17 7.24
N SER A 157 19.39 12.00 6.67
CA SER A 157 20.05 10.85 7.29
C SER A 157 20.81 10.05 6.26
N THR A 158 21.93 10.63 5.82
CA THR A 158 23.10 9.90 5.28
C THR A 158 23.84 9.12 6.37
N ASP A 159 23.39 9.16 7.63
CA ASP A 159 24.09 8.58 8.78
C ASP A 159 23.62 7.16 9.14
N ALA A 160 22.64 6.59 8.49
CA ALA A 160 22.16 5.24 8.81
C ALA A 160 22.95 4.08 8.20
N VAL A 161 23.91 4.37 7.30
CA VAL A 161 24.73 3.30 6.65
C VAL A 161 26.02 3.01 7.42
N ASN A 162 26.43 3.86 8.39
CA ASN A 162 27.66 3.67 9.14
C ASN A 162 27.51 2.96 10.49
N ALA A 163 26.29 2.65 10.92
CA ALA A 163 26.05 2.01 12.22
C ALA A 163 26.12 0.48 12.19
N ILE A 164 26.25 -0.14 11.01
CA ILE A 164 26.27 -1.62 10.88
C ILE A 164 27.71 -2.18 10.85
N ASN A 165 28.74 -1.34 10.77
CA ASN A 165 30.13 -1.79 10.60
C ASN A 165 31.01 -1.64 11.83
N SER A 166 30.47 -1.36 13.01
CA SER A 166 31.27 -1.25 14.24
C SER A 166 30.63 -2.05 15.38
N GLY A 167 30.80 -3.35 15.37
CA GLY A 167 30.28 -4.16 16.49
C GLY A 167 30.54 -5.65 16.34
N ASN A 168 31.77 -6.04 16.01
CA ASN A 168 32.17 -7.42 16.17
C ASN A 168 33.47 -7.49 16.97
N THR A 169 33.36 -7.76 18.26
CA THR A 169 34.33 -8.58 19.02
C THR A 169 33.79 -8.93 20.41
N ALA A 170 33.76 -10.26 20.65
CA ALA A 170 33.96 -10.96 21.92
C ALA A 170 32.98 -10.76 23.10
N ASN A 171 32.23 -11.76 23.51
CA ASN A 171 32.71 -12.82 24.40
C ASN A 171 31.66 -13.91 24.62
N ALA A 172 32.10 -15.13 24.52
CA ALA A 172 31.43 -16.32 25.01
C ALA A 172 31.58 -16.41 26.54
N VAL A 173 30.55 -16.79 27.27
CA VAL A 173 30.63 -17.67 28.46
C VAL A 173 29.24 -18.32 28.69
N ASP A 174 29.25 -19.51 28.79
CA ASP A 174 28.64 -20.74 29.22
C ASP A 174 27.67 -20.69 30.44
N VAL A 175 26.85 -21.75 30.52
CA VAL A 175 26.31 -22.47 31.68
C VAL A 175 24.80 -22.45 31.92
N ALA A 176 24.25 -23.62 31.59
CA ALA A 176 23.43 -24.56 32.39
C ALA A 176 21.94 -24.30 32.70
N SER A 177 21.17 -25.22 32.12
CA SER A 177 20.16 -26.12 32.71
C SER A 177 19.09 -25.59 33.69
N GLY A 178 17.82 -25.87 33.31
CA GLY A 178 16.67 -25.82 34.22
C GLY A 178 15.41 -26.36 33.54
N SER A 179 15.10 -27.63 33.77
CA SER A 179 13.93 -28.35 33.28
C SER A 179 12.63 -27.91 33.96
N ALA A 180 11.54 -27.75 33.23
CA ALA A 180 10.19 -27.96 33.74
C ALA A 180 9.23 -28.36 32.60
N LYS A 181 8.46 -29.41 32.84
CA LYS A 181 7.53 -30.12 31.95
C LYS A 181 6.18 -29.39 31.79
N PRO A 182 5.36 -29.82 30.80
CA PRO A 182 4.34 -29.01 30.15
C PRO A 182 2.93 -29.17 30.71
N VAL A 183 2.10 -28.14 30.57
CA VAL A 183 0.66 -28.19 30.74
C VAL A 183 0.00 -28.13 29.37
N ARG A 184 -0.85 -29.15 29.08
CA ARG A 184 -1.67 -29.24 27.86
C ARG A 184 -2.70 -28.11 27.83
N GLY A 185 -2.68 -27.32 26.73
CA GLY A 185 -3.77 -26.46 26.33
C GLY A 185 -3.95 -26.59 24.82
N THR A 186 -5.16 -26.97 24.43
CA THR A 186 -5.62 -27.21 23.06
C THR A 186 -5.34 -25.98 22.17
N ALA A 187 -4.37 -26.10 21.27
CA ALA A 187 -4.06 -25.11 20.26
C ALA A 187 -5.05 -25.27 19.08
N VAL A 188 -5.84 -24.25 18.84
CA VAL A 188 -6.56 -24.08 17.58
C VAL A 188 -5.52 -23.62 16.56
N HIS A 189 -5.20 -24.48 15.60
CA HIS A 189 -4.30 -24.16 14.49
C HIS A 189 -4.94 -23.08 13.60
N PHE A 190 -4.46 -21.86 13.73
CA PHE A 190 -4.56 -20.87 12.66
C PHE A 190 -3.28 -20.99 11.84
N GLU A 191 -3.42 -21.57 10.67
CA GLU A 191 -2.37 -21.65 9.67
C GLU A 191 -2.09 -20.24 9.14
N ALA A 192 -1.06 -19.62 9.70
CA ALA A 192 -0.50 -18.38 9.17
C ALA A 192 0.19 -18.73 7.86
N ALA A 193 -0.47 -18.42 6.74
CA ALA A 193 0.17 -18.42 5.45
C ALA A 193 1.40 -17.51 5.53
N ALA A 194 2.57 -18.11 5.41
CA ALA A 194 3.87 -17.46 5.41
C ALA A 194 3.89 -16.34 4.36
N ILE A 195 3.95 -15.11 4.83
CA ILE A 195 4.33 -13.97 4.00
C ILE A 195 5.84 -14.12 3.83
N THR A 196 6.25 -14.74 2.71
CA THR A 196 7.65 -14.67 2.29
C THR A 196 8.00 -13.20 2.08
N PRO A 197 9.09 -12.70 2.67
CA PRO A 197 9.58 -11.37 2.34
C PRO A 197 9.99 -11.40 0.87
N VAL A 198 9.23 -10.71 0.03
CA VAL A 198 9.63 -10.46 -1.35
C VAL A 198 10.93 -9.68 -1.26
N SER A 199 12.02 -10.32 -1.70
CA SER A 199 13.32 -9.72 -1.92
C SER A 199 13.09 -8.37 -2.60
N SER A 200 13.55 -7.32 -1.95
CA SER A 200 13.57 -5.95 -2.48
C SER A 200 14.50 -5.92 -3.69
N SER A 201 13.97 -6.27 -4.85
CA SER A 201 14.53 -5.81 -6.12
C SER A 201 14.06 -4.36 -6.24
N ALA A 202 14.95 -3.45 -5.92
CA ALA A 202 14.80 -2.03 -6.21
C ALA A 202 14.82 -1.86 -7.74
N ALA A 203 13.69 -2.16 -8.39
CA ALA A 203 13.41 -1.58 -9.69
C ALA A 203 13.08 -0.12 -9.41
N ALA A 204 14.08 0.73 -9.61
CA ALA A 204 13.88 2.17 -9.58
C ALA A 204 12.73 2.51 -10.52
N CYS A 205 11.79 3.35 -10.05
CA CYS A 205 10.93 4.14 -10.91
C CYS A 205 11.86 5.17 -11.62
N THR A 206 12.61 4.72 -12.63
CA THR A 206 13.40 5.55 -13.55
C THR A 206 12.65 5.71 -14.85
#